data_d240ec9268c2bbd837230ceda7fd640b
#
_entry.id   d240ec9268c2bbd837230ceda7fd640b
#
_cell.length_a   1.000
_cell.length_b   1.000
_cell.length_c   1.000
_cell.angle_alpha   90.00
_cell.angle_beta   90.00
_cell.angle_gamma   90.00
#
_symmetry.space_group_name_H-M   'P 1'
#
loop_
_entity.id
_entity.type
_entity.pdbx_description
1 polymer ?
#
loop_
_entity_poly.entity_id
_entity_poly.type
_entity_poly.pdbx_seq_one_letter_code
_entity_poly.pdbx_strand_id
1 'polypeptide(L)'
;MNIKKIFETAKDTNSRIQGLSPENRIQKDKRHLACTIRLDTSRTFQQFQGFGGALTESSGYVLSLIPAEKRKEAVDAYFSLDTGNGYVFARTHLNSSDFSLKNWACVEKQDDLLESFSMERTDKYITPLVKQALDCTGGNLNLLVSTWSPPAWMKDNADMNNGGKLLKKYYPLWAAYFVRFIDELKKRGIDTWAVSVQNEPAAKQTWDSCLYTAVEEGEFAVNHLGPALEKYVGNEGKKIKILVWDHNRDLLWERFSQSMSVPGADKYIDGAAFHWYSGDQYENVAKVAQAFPDKDLVFTEGCIEGGARPGAWFPGERYAHNIINDLNHGCTAWIDWNIVLDMSGGPNHVGNVCDAPILADTDKGDIYYQSSYYYIGHFSRFIKPKAQRVDFSVNSYMTPATVDGRMGNMAEFCAFKNTDGSLALVVMNRTEADLVYEISGSGFAALKCPPRGIQTLLFS
;
A
#
# COMPACT_ATOMS: atom_id res chain seq x y z
N MET A 1 -27.68 -8.12 14.80
CA MET A 1 -26.56 -8.14 13.83
C MET A 1 -26.42 -9.58 13.34
N ASN A 2 -26.68 -9.84 12.04
CA ASN A 2 -26.67 -11.21 11.51
C ASN A 2 -25.48 -11.40 10.57
N ILE A 3 -24.72 -12.49 10.77
CA ILE A 3 -23.63 -12.87 9.86
C ILE A 3 -24.26 -13.46 8.60
N LYS A 4 -24.03 -12.83 7.45
CA LYS A 4 -24.51 -13.30 6.15
C LYS A 4 -23.59 -14.33 5.51
N LYS A 5 -22.28 -14.10 5.62
CA LYS A 5 -21.28 -14.92 4.96
C LYS A 5 -19.93 -14.81 5.67
N ILE A 6 -19.16 -15.88 5.62
CA ILE A 6 -17.77 -15.95 6.04
C ILE A 6 -16.93 -16.25 4.81
N PHE A 7 -15.86 -15.49 4.62
CA PHE A 7 -14.80 -15.83 3.66
C PHE A 7 -13.59 -16.30 4.44
N GLU A 8 -12.91 -17.31 3.95
CA GLU A 8 -11.84 -17.96 4.69
C GLU A 8 -10.64 -18.30 3.79
N THR A 9 -9.45 -18.05 4.32
CA THR A 9 -8.18 -18.60 3.83
C THR A 9 -7.46 -19.24 5.00
N ALA A 10 -6.97 -20.48 4.84
CA ALA A 10 -6.28 -21.20 5.91
C ALA A 10 -5.14 -22.06 5.36
N LYS A 11 -4.05 -22.12 6.14
CA LYS A 11 -2.90 -23.00 5.88
C LYS A 11 -3.35 -24.45 5.83
N ASP A 12 -2.64 -25.26 5.09
CA ASP A 12 -2.85 -26.71 5.00
C ASP A 12 -4.29 -27.13 4.57
N THR A 13 -5.01 -26.20 3.91
CA THR A 13 -6.32 -26.41 3.31
C THR A 13 -6.36 -25.89 1.87
N ASN A 14 -7.46 -26.18 1.17
CA ASN A 14 -7.72 -25.60 -0.15
C ASN A 14 -8.50 -24.27 -0.07
N SER A 15 -8.77 -23.77 1.14
CA SER A 15 -9.51 -22.51 1.32
C SER A 15 -8.64 -21.32 0.93
N ARG A 16 -9.08 -20.57 -0.09
CA ARG A 16 -8.45 -19.35 -0.61
C ARG A 16 -9.54 -18.33 -0.91
N ILE A 17 -9.84 -17.47 0.09
CA ILE A 17 -10.99 -16.54 0.11
C ILE A 17 -12.29 -17.30 -0.19
N GLN A 18 -12.40 -18.51 0.33
CA GLN A 18 -13.55 -19.37 0.10
C GLN A 18 -14.78 -18.86 0.85
N GLY A 19 -15.86 -18.61 0.13
CA GLY A 19 -17.15 -18.23 0.73
C GLY A 19 -17.83 -19.41 1.40
N LEU A 20 -18.14 -19.27 2.69
CA LEU A 20 -18.77 -20.28 3.54
C LEU A 20 -20.08 -19.75 4.14
N SER A 21 -21.05 -20.62 4.36
CA SER A 21 -22.17 -20.33 5.25
C SER A 21 -21.68 -20.26 6.70
N PRO A 22 -22.20 -19.35 7.53
CA PRO A 22 -21.81 -19.25 8.93
C PRO A 22 -21.94 -20.56 9.71
N GLU A 23 -22.95 -21.37 9.39
CA GLU A 23 -23.20 -22.67 10.03
C GLU A 23 -22.02 -23.65 9.87
N ASN A 24 -21.21 -23.51 8.83
CA ASN A 24 -20.00 -24.33 8.61
C ASN A 24 -18.90 -24.03 9.63
N ARG A 25 -19.03 -22.95 10.40
CA ARG A 25 -18.02 -22.50 11.38
C ARG A 25 -18.58 -22.37 12.79
N ILE A 26 -19.84 -22.76 13.05
CA ILE A 26 -20.43 -22.78 14.38
C ILE A 26 -19.68 -23.81 15.25
N GLN A 27 -19.22 -23.35 16.41
CA GLN A 27 -18.70 -24.18 17.47
C GLN A 27 -19.73 -24.25 18.63
N LYS A 28 -20.30 -25.43 18.83
CA LYS A 28 -21.30 -25.64 19.90
C LYS A 28 -20.66 -25.67 21.29
N ASP A 29 -19.44 -26.18 21.38
CA ASP A 29 -18.69 -26.30 22.61
C ASP A 29 -17.88 -25.03 22.88
N LYS A 30 -18.21 -24.33 23.95
CA LYS A 30 -17.55 -23.08 24.38
C LYS A 30 -16.38 -23.30 25.35
N ARG A 31 -16.03 -24.56 25.70
CA ARG A 31 -14.96 -24.82 26.70
C ARG A 31 -13.59 -24.26 26.28
N HIS A 32 -13.39 -24.03 24.99
CA HIS A 32 -12.18 -23.49 24.43
C HIS A 32 -12.37 -22.08 23.85
N LEU A 33 -13.34 -21.33 24.37
CA LEU A 33 -13.55 -19.95 23.93
C LEU A 33 -12.30 -19.11 24.19
N ALA A 34 -11.71 -18.61 23.12
CA ALA A 34 -10.48 -17.83 23.16
C ALA A 34 -10.75 -16.34 23.42
N CYS A 35 -11.82 -15.81 22.82
CA CYS A 35 -12.21 -14.41 23.03
C CYS A 35 -13.68 -14.15 22.70
N THR A 36 -14.18 -13.04 23.22
CA THR A 36 -15.47 -12.45 22.86
C THR A 36 -15.24 -11.07 22.26
N ILE A 37 -15.76 -10.84 21.05
CA ILE A 37 -15.65 -9.58 20.30
C ILE A 37 -16.99 -8.85 20.42
N ARG A 38 -16.95 -7.57 20.80
CA ARG A 38 -18.10 -6.67 20.80
C ARG A 38 -17.84 -5.53 19.84
N LEU A 39 -18.66 -5.39 18.80
CA LEU A 39 -18.61 -4.28 17.84
C LEU A 39 -19.45 -3.11 18.36
N ASP A 40 -18.91 -1.89 18.30
CA ASP A 40 -19.64 -0.65 18.56
C ASP A 40 -19.70 0.20 17.29
N THR A 41 -20.76 0.01 16.53
CA THR A 41 -20.97 0.71 15.26
C THR A 41 -21.42 2.17 15.42
N SER A 42 -21.67 2.63 16.64
CA SER A 42 -21.98 4.03 16.95
C SER A 42 -20.73 4.91 17.03
N ARG A 43 -19.57 4.30 17.29
CA ARG A 43 -18.27 4.98 17.31
C ARG A 43 -17.51 4.66 16.03
N THR A 44 -17.25 5.70 15.25
CA THR A 44 -16.53 5.60 13.99
C THR A 44 -15.25 6.42 14.03
N PHE A 45 -14.29 6.04 13.21
CA PHE A 45 -12.98 6.68 13.08
C PHE A 45 -12.74 7.11 11.63
N GLN A 46 -11.52 6.99 11.13
CA GLN A 46 -11.16 7.43 9.78
C GLN A 46 -12.02 6.75 8.70
N GLN A 47 -12.23 7.46 7.63
CA GLN A 47 -12.73 6.90 6.38
C GLN A 47 -11.57 6.28 5.60
N PHE A 48 -11.75 5.05 5.14
CA PHE A 48 -10.76 4.34 4.35
C PHE A 48 -10.99 4.55 2.86
N GLN A 49 -9.93 4.89 2.12
CA GLN A 49 -10.04 5.27 0.70
C GLN A 49 -9.86 4.07 -0.23
N GLY A 50 -9.14 3.02 0.18
CA GLY A 50 -8.98 1.80 -0.62
C GLY A 50 -7.58 1.21 -0.57
N PHE A 51 -7.42 0.10 -1.28
CA PHE A 51 -6.19 -0.65 -1.44
C PHE A 51 -5.58 -0.45 -2.82
N GLY A 52 -4.27 -0.71 -2.93
CA GLY A 52 -3.53 -0.65 -4.18
C GLY A 52 -2.21 -1.41 -4.15
N GLY A 53 -1.45 -1.28 -5.24
CA GLY A 53 -0.12 -1.86 -5.37
C GLY A 53 0.74 -1.06 -6.36
N ALA A 54 2.06 -1.26 -6.30
CA ALA A 54 2.99 -0.52 -7.13
C ALA A 54 3.12 -1.12 -8.53
N LEU A 55 2.96 -0.25 -9.53
CA LEU A 55 3.13 -0.51 -10.95
C LEU A 55 4.52 -0.01 -11.36
N THR A 56 5.54 -0.83 -11.10
CA THR A 56 6.94 -0.51 -11.37
C THR A 56 7.36 -0.91 -12.77
N GLU A 57 8.53 -0.43 -13.20
CA GLU A 57 9.14 -0.89 -14.45
C GLU A 57 9.39 -2.40 -14.42
N SER A 58 9.84 -2.95 -13.29
CA SER A 58 10.07 -4.38 -13.12
C SER A 58 8.80 -5.20 -13.27
N SER A 59 7.70 -4.78 -12.64
CA SER A 59 6.40 -5.44 -12.82
C SER A 59 5.93 -5.42 -14.27
N GLY A 60 6.02 -4.26 -14.93
CA GLY A 60 5.67 -4.12 -16.34
C GLY A 60 6.55 -4.96 -17.27
N TYR A 61 7.85 -5.01 -16.99
CA TYR A 61 8.80 -5.83 -17.73
C TYR A 61 8.48 -7.33 -17.60
N VAL A 62 8.35 -7.83 -16.38
CA VAL A 62 8.04 -9.25 -16.11
C VAL A 62 6.72 -9.66 -16.77
N LEU A 63 5.69 -8.84 -16.64
CA LEU A 63 4.41 -9.08 -17.31
C LEU A 63 4.53 -9.05 -18.85
N SER A 64 5.49 -8.31 -19.42
CA SER A 64 5.72 -8.31 -20.87
C SER A 64 6.32 -9.61 -21.41
N LEU A 65 6.91 -10.42 -20.54
CA LEU A 65 7.58 -11.69 -20.90
C LEU A 65 6.65 -12.90 -20.87
N ILE A 66 5.45 -12.77 -20.31
CA ILE A 66 4.47 -13.87 -20.22
C ILE A 66 3.32 -13.67 -21.24
N PRO A 67 2.54 -14.75 -21.58
CA PRO A 67 1.41 -14.68 -22.48
C PRO A 67 0.39 -13.59 -22.12
N ALA A 68 -0.24 -12.98 -23.11
CA ALA A 68 -1.15 -11.85 -22.92
C ALA A 68 -2.33 -12.18 -22.02
N GLU A 69 -2.87 -13.42 -22.08
CA GLU A 69 -3.92 -13.94 -21.23
C GLU A 69 -3.47 -14.01 -19.76
N LYS A 70 -2.23 -14.44 -19.49
CA LYS A 70 -1.67 -14.50 -18.13
C LYS A 70 -1.38 -13.12 -17.57
N ARG A 71 -0.92 -12.20 -18.42
CA ARG A 71 -0.79 -10.77 -18.05
C ARG A 71 -2.14 -10.19 -17.64
N LYS A 72 -3.17 -10.44 -18.46
CA LYS A 72 -4.53 -9.99 -18.16
C LYS A 72 -5.03 -10.61 -16.86
N GLU A 73 -4.84 -11.92 -16.67
CA GLU A 73 -5.20 -12.63 -15.43
C GLU A 73 -4.57 -11.98 -14.20
N ALA A 74 -3.27 -11.65 -14.24
CA ALA A 74 -2.56 -11.01 -13.14
C ALA A 74 -3.10 -9.60 -12.82
N VAL A 75 -3.38 -8.79 -13.84
CA VAL A 75 -3.93 -7.43 -13.64
C VAL A 75 -5.37 -7.49 -13.14
N ASP A 76 -6.21 -8.34 -13.72
CA ASP A 76 -7.59 -8.55 -13.27
C ASP A 76 -7.64 -9.03 -11.81
N ALA A 77 -6.72 -9.90 -11.41
CA ALA A 77 -6.62 -10.40 -10.04
C ALA A 77 -6.50 -9.28 -9.01
N TYR A 78 -5.82 -8.19 -9.33
CA TYR A 78 -5.71 -7.03 -8.45
C TYR A 78 -6.83 -6.02 -8.64
N PHE A 79 -7.10 -5.60 -9.88
CA PHE A 79 -7.88 -4.40 -10.17
C PHE A 79 -9.34 -4.65 -10.54
N SER A 80 -9.73 -5.90 -10.91
CA SER A 80 -11.15 -6.19 -11.14
C SER A 80 -11.95 -5.98 -9.87
N LEU A 81 -12.98 -5.12 -9.95
CA LEU A 81 -13.85 -4.79 -8.82
C LEU A 81 -14.80 -5.95 -8.47
N ASP A 82 -15.07 -6.85 -9.41
CA ASP A 82 -16.01 -7.95 -9.23
C ASP A 82 -15.33 -9.25 -8.82
N THR A 83 -14.22 -9.60 -9.48
CA THR A 83 -13.57 -10.92 -9.34
C THR A 83 -12.18 -10.85 -8.70
N GLY A 84 -11.52 -9.68 -8.75
CA GLY A 84 -10.19 -9.43 -8.21
C GLY A 84 -10.20 -8.93 -6.77
N ASN A 85 -9.05 -8.44 -6.33
CA ASN A 85 -8.89 -7.82 -5.02
C ASN A 85 -9.51 -6.40 -4.94
N GLY A 86 -9.98 -5.85 -6.08
CA GLY A 86 -10.70 -4.58 -6.11
C GLY A 86 -9.83 -3.37 -5.76
N TYR A 87 -8.57 -3.38 -6.18
CA TYR A 87 -7.65 -2.25 -5.98
C TYR A 87 -8.14 -1.01 -6.74
N VAL A 88 -8.08 0.12 -6.07
CA VAL A 88 -8.45 1.45 -6.62
C VAL A 88 -7.32 2.47 -6.47
N PHE A 89 -6.18 2.03 -5.95
CA PHE A 89 -4.94 2.79 -5.88
C PHE A 89 -3.84 2.10 -6.68
N ALA A 90 -2.91 2.90 -7.18
CA ALA A 90 -1.65 2.43 -7.71
C ALA A 90 -0.53 3.41 -7.33
N ARG A 91 0.69 2.91 -7.21
CA ARG A 91 1.90 3.72 -7.05
C ARG A 91 2.84 3.48 -8.22
N THR A 92 3.48 4.52 -8.71
CA THR A 92 4.51 4.39 -9.74
C THR A 92 5.65 5.37 -9.49
N HIS A 93 6.75 5.20 -10.22
CA HIS A 93 7.94 6.02 -10.01
C HIS A 93 8.17 7.05 -11.11
N LEU A 94 8.59 8.24 -10.71
CA LEU A 94 9.16 9.28 -11.56
C LEU A 94 10.68 9.07 -11.62
N ASN A 95 11.25 8.91 -12.81
CA ASN A 95 12.59 8.36 -13.05
C ASN A 95 12.69 6.89 -12.59
N SER A 96 13.90 6.33 -12.55
CA SER A 96 14.11 4.96 -12.06
C SER A 96 13.90 4.82 -10.55
N SER A 97 13.68 3.58 -10.13
CA SER A 97 13.79 3.08 -8.76
C SER A 97 14.71 1.86 -8.77
N ASP A 98 15.00 1.27 -7.61
CA ASP A 98 15.71 0.00 -7.52
C ASP A 98 15.02 -1.13 -8.32
N PHE A 99 13.67 -1.15 -8.36
CA PHE A 99 12.89 -2.04 -9.22
C PHE A 99 12.71 -1.48 -10.65
N SER A 100 13.80 -1.03 -11.22
CA SER A 100 13.98 -0.74 -12.64
C SER A 100 15.07 -1.65 -13.23
N LEU A 101 15.16 -1.71 -14.57
CA LEU A 101 16.18 -2.53 -15.26
C LEU A 101 17.58 -1.91 -15.19
N LYS A 102 17.65 -0.61 -14.93
CA LYS A 102 18.86 0.20 -14.69
C LYS A 102 18.46 1.59 -14.21
N ASN A 103 19.42 2.40 -13.75
CA ASN A 103 19.18 3.83 -13.56
C ASN A 103 18.79 4.53 -14.89
N TRP A 104 17.83 5.43 -14.80
CA TRP A 104 17.41 6.33 -15.88
C TRP A 104 16.64 7.54 -15.33
N ALA A 105 16.69 8.63 -16.09
CA ALA A 105 15.89 9.83 -15.81
C ALA A 105 15.17 10.29 -17.07
N CYS A 106 14.00 10.94 -16.92
CA CYS A 106 13.32 11.53 -18.09
C CYS A 106 14.15 12.63 -18.77
N VAL A 107 15.13 13.21 -18.05
CA VAL A 107 16.12 14.16 -18.57
C VAL A 107 17.50 13.72 -18.10
N GLU A 108 18.22 13.00 -18.94
CA GLU A 108 19.51 12.34 -18.60
C GLU A 108 20.67 13.33 -18.45
N LYS A 109 20.67 14.42 -19.18
CA LYS A 109 21.72 15.44 -19.18
C LYS A 109 21.14 16.78 -18.78
N GLN A 110 21.99 17.68 -18.25
CA GLN A 110 21.54 19.00 -17.87
C GLN A 110 20.78 19.70 -19.00
N ASP A 111 19.54 20.05 -18.70
CA ASP A 111 18.61 20.74 -19.59
C ASP A 111 17.63 21.54 -18.73
N ASP A 112 17.96 22.83 -18.56
CA ASP A 112 17.22 23.73 -17.70
C ASP A 112 15.84 24.13 -18.27
N LEU A 113 15.54 23.75 -19.51
CA LEU A 113 14.24 23.98 -20.17
C LEU A 113 13.39 22.70 -20.30
N LEU A 114 13.92 21.54 -19.89
CA LEU A 114 13.27 20.23 -20.01
C LEU A 114 12.82 19.89 -21.45
N GLU A 115 13.54 20.36 -22.47
CA GLU A 115 13.23 20.11 -23.89
C GLU A 115 13.48 18.66 -24.25
N SER A 116 14.52 18.03 -23.64
CA SER A 116 14.88 16.63 -23.83
C SER A 116 14.07 15.63 -23.00
N PHE A 117 12.99 16.09 -22.35
CA PHE A 117 12.15 15.26 -21.48
C PHE A 117 11.54 14.07 -22.24
N SER A 118 11.88 12.85 -21.84
CA SER A 118 11.47 11.62 -22.50
C SER A 118 10.63 10.70 -21.59
N MET A 119 9.53 10.21 -22.09
CA MET A 119 8.71 9.18 -21.47
C MET A 119 8.97 7.77 -22.00
N GLU A 120 10.01 7.59 -22.81
CA GLU A 120 10.26 6.32 -23.53
C GLU A 120 10.30 5.11 -22.59
N ARG A 121 10.98 5.22 -21.46
CA ARG A 121 11.07 4.13 -20.47
C ARG A 121 9.74 3.87 -19.79
N THR A 122 9.05 4.93 -19.37
CA THR A 122 7.72 4.87 -18.76
C THR A 122 6.70 4.27 -19.75
N ASP A 123 6.72 4.71 -21.01
CA ASP A 123 5.80 4.24 -22.04
C ASP A 123 6.03 2.77 -22.42
N LYS A 124 7.24 2.27 -22.24
CA LYS A 124 7.55 0.90 -22.60
C LYS A 124 6.92 -0.13 -21.66
N TYR A 125 6.91 0.13 -20.36
CA TYR A 125 6.51 -0.86 -19.35
C TYR A 125 5.45 -0.37 -18.39
N ILE A 126 5.52 0.88 -17.92
CA ILE A 126 4.64 1.41 -16.89
C ILE A 126 3.30 1.88 -17.47
N THR A 127 3.34 2.74 -18.49
CA THR A 127 2.12 3.29 -19.12
C THR A 127 1.13 2.20 -19.57
N PRO A 128 1.55 1.10 -20.24
CA PRO A 128 0.63 0.03 -20.62
C PRO A 128 0.01 -0.67 -19.41
N LEU A 129 0.78 -0.87 -18.33
CA LEU A 129 0.30 -1.52 -17.13
C LEU A 129 -0.70 -0.65 -16.38
N VAL A 130 -0.43 0.66 -16.24
CA VAL A 130 -1.39 1.62 -15.64
C VAL A 130 -2.69 1.70 -16.45
N LYS A 131 -2.63 1.68 -17.78
CA LYS A 131 -3.83 1.67 -18.63
C LYS A 131 -4.67 0.41 -18.43
N GLN A 132 -4.05 -0.76 -18.35
CA GLN A 132 -4.78 -1.99 -18.04
C GLN A 132 -5.46 -1.93 -16.66
N ALA A 133 -4.79 -1.37 -15.64
CA ALA A 133 -5.39 -1.15 -14.33
C ALA A 133 -6.57 -0.15 -14.38
N LEU A 134 -6.43 0.94 -15.14
CA LEU A 134 -7.52 1.90 -15.39
C LEU A 134 -8.74 1.25 -16.06
N ASP A 135 -8.51 0.42 -17.05
CA ASP A 135 -9.59 -0.30 -17.75
C ASP A 135 -10.34 -1.23 -16.78
N CYS A 136 -9.62 -1.99 -15.92
CA CYS A 136 -10.22 -2.87 -14.92
C CYS A 136 -11.05 -2.11 -13.87
N THR A 137 -10.67 -0.87 -13.54
CA THR A 137 -11.35 -0.04 -12.54
C THR A 137 -12.42 0.88 -13.13
N GLY A 138 -12.67 0.79 -14.44
CA GLY A 138 -13.58 1.71 -15.14
C GLY A 138 -13.16 3.17 -15.05
N GLY A 139 -11.85 3.43 -15.03
CA GLY A 139 -11.26 4.76 -14.91
C GLY A 139 -11.12 5.29 -13.48
N ASN A 140 -11.51 4.53 -12.45
CA ASN A 140 -11.46 4.95 -11.04
C ASN A 140 -10.16 4.46 -10.36
N LEU A 141 -9.01 4.90 -10.83
CA LEU A 141 -7.71 4.58 -10.26
C LEU A 141 -7.05 5.85 -9.72
N ASN A 142 -6.67 5.83 -8.44
CA ASN A 142 -5.91 6.89 -7.80
C ASN A 142 -4.41 6.58 -7.93
N LEU A 143 -3.72 7.26 -8.85
CA LEU A 143 -2.30 7.05 -9.09
C LEU A 143 -1.46 7.97 -8.20
N LEU A 144 -0.61 7.38 -7.34
CA LEU A 144 0.45 8.05 -6.59
C LEU A 144 1.75 7.97 -7.41
N VAL A 145 2.40 9.12 -7.61
CA VAL A 145 3.72 9.22 -8.25
C VAL A 145 4.76 9.54 -7.19
N SER A 146 5.71 8.65 -6.98
CA SER A 146 6.84 8.84 -6.05
C SER A 146 8.15 8.96 -6.84
N THR A 147 9.15 9.64 -6.28
CA THR A 147 10.49 9.71 -6.87
C THR A 147 11.53 9.14 -5.93
N TRP A 148 12.48 8.36 -6.46
CA TRP A 148 13.62 7.84 -5.71
C TRP A 148 14.82 8.76 -5.80
N SER A 149 15.02 9.40 -6.96
CA SER A 149 16.09 10.36 -7.15
C SER A 149 15.77 11.38 -8.24
N PRO A 150 16.12 12.66 -8.04
CA PRO A 150 16.30 13.57 -9.15
C PRO A 150 17.38 13.06 -10.12
N PRO A 151 17.44 13.57 -11.37
CA PRO A 151 18.57 13.29 -12.27
C PRO A 151 19.91 13.62 -11.62
N ALA A 152 20.95 12.85 -11.91
CA ALA A 152 22.29 13.00 -11.33
C ALA A 152 22.82 14.43 -11.37
N TRP A 153 22.59 15.13 -12.49
CA TRP A 153 23.07 16.51 -12.69
C TRP A 153 22.39 17.59 -11.81
N MET A 154 21.25 17.24 -11.18
CA MET A 154 20.59 18.12 -10.20
C MET A 154 21.10 17.92 -8.78
N LYS A 155 21.90 16.90 -8.51
CA LYS A 155 22.34 16.52 -7.16
C LYS A 155 23.76 16.96 -6.85
N ASP A 156 24.07 17.13 -5.57
CA ASP A 156 25.38 17.55 -5.08
C ASP A 156 26.46 16.48 -5.24
N ASN A 157 26.07 15.19 -5.25
CA ASN A 157 26.95 14.06 -5.47
C ASN A 157 27.07 13.64 -6.96
N ALA A 158 26.33 14.29 -7.86
CA ALA A 158 26.28 14.00 -9.30
C ALA A 158 25.96 12.50 -9.60
N ASP A 159 25.20 11.85 -8.75
CA ASP A 159 24.82 10.43 -8.84
C ASP A 159 23.34 10.26 -8.45
N MET A 160 22.60 9.43 -9.19
CA MET A 160 21.21 9.10 -8.78
C MET A 160 21.19 8.21 -7.54
N ASN A 161 22.24 7.41 -7.33
CA ASN A 161 22.43 6.52 -6.20
C ASN A 161 23.16 7.21 -5.03
N ASN A 162 23.38 6.47 -3.95
CA ASN A 162 24.25 6.86 -2.84
C ASN A 162 23.81 8.13 -2.09
N GLY A 163 22.50 8.39 -2.00
CA GLY A 163 21.97 9.56 -1.30
C GLY A 163 22.29 10.86 -2.06
N GLY A 164 23.03 11.76 -1.42
CA GLY A 164 23.22 13.13 -1.93
C GLY A 164 21.97 13.98 -1.74
N LYS A 165 22.02 15.25 -2.07
CA LYS A 165 20.92 16.21 -1.94
C LYS A 165 20.64 16.90 -3.27
N LEU A 166 19.36 17.19 -3.50
CA LEU A 166 18.97 18.12 -4.56
C LEU A 166 19.59 19.50 -4.31
N LEU A 167 20.30 20.03 -5.30
CA LEU A 167 20.89 21.38 -5.21
C LEU A 167 19.76 22.44 -5.18
N LYS A 168 19.80 23.35 -4.22
CA LYS A 168 18.74 24.37 -4.01
C LYS A 168 18.44 25.19 -5.26
N LYS A 169 19.45 25.47 -6.09
CA LYS A 169 19.26 26.16 -7.37
C LYS A 169 18.30 25.45 -8.33
N TYR A 170 18.12 24.14 -8.19
CA TYR A 170 17.22 23.32 -9.02
C TYR A 170 15.84 23.09 -8.39
N TYR A 171 15.54 23.58 -7.20
CA TYR A 171 14.21 23.39 -6.58
C TYR A 171 13.06 23.84 -7.50
N PRO A 172 13.10 25.05 -8.14
CA PRO A 172 12.05 25.45 -9.08
C PRO A 172 11.96 24.53 -10.30
N LEU A 173 13.13 24.13 -10.83
CA LEU A 173 13.18 23.24 -11.99
C LEU A 173 12.69 21.81 -11.68
N TRP A 174 13.02 21.32 -10.48
CA TRP A 174 12.54 19.99 -10.03
C TRP A 174 11.03 19.99 -9.84
N ALA A 175 10.43 21.04 -9.31
CA ALA A 175 8.98 21.20 -9.25
C ALA A 175 8.35 21.25 -10.67
N ALA A 176 8.96 21.95 -11.62
CA ALA A 176 8.53 21.95 -13.01
C ALA A 176 8.66 20.56 -13.68
N TYR A 177 9.67 19.77 -13.27
CA TYR A 177 9.87 18.41 -13.74
C TYR A 177 8.71 17.47 -13.31
N PHE A 178 8.24 17.59 -12.04
CA PHE A 178 7.04 16.89 -11.59
C PHE A 178 5.82 17.26 -12.44
N VAL A 179 5.60 18.56 -12.63
CA VAL A 179 4.48 19.05 -13.45
C VAL A 179 4.58 18.51 -14.88
N ARG A 180 5.77 18.50 -15.46
CA ARG A 180 5.98 17.96 -16.82
C ARG A 180 5.65 16.47 -16.90
N PHE A 181 6.09 15.68 -15.93
CA PHE A 181 5.76 14.24 -15.87
C PHE A 181 4.25 13.99 -15.76
N ILE A 182 3.59 14.73 -14.88
CA ILE A 182 2.14 14.64 -14.67
C ILE A 182 1.38 15.02 -15.95
N ASP A 183 1.82 16.09 -16.62
CA ASP A 183 1.23 16.52 -17.89
C ASP A 183 1.40 15.47 -19.00
N GLU A 184 2.58 14.83 -19.06
CA GLU A 184 2.82 13.72 -19.97
C GLU A 184 1.97 12.49 -19.67
N LEU A 185 1.73 12.16 -18.37
CA LEU A 185 0.78 11.11 -17.99
C LEU A 185 -0.64 11.48 -18.40
N LYS A 186 -1.06 12.73 -18.19
CA LYS A 186 -2.39 13.21 -18.57
C LYS A 186 -2.62 13.15 -20.08
N LYS A 187 -1.64 13.50 -20.90
CA LYS A 187 -1.69 13.33 -22.36
C LYS A 187 -1.92 11.88 -22.79
N ARG A 188 -1.54 10.92 -21.94
CA ARG A 188 -1.76 9.48 -22.11
C ARG A 188 -3.08 8.98 -21.54
N GLY A 189 -3.92 9.89 -21.01
CA GLY A 189 -5.20 9.58 -20.38
C GLY A 189 -5.06 9.04 -18.95
N ILE A 190 -3.94 9.33 -18.28
CA ILE A 190 -3.66 8.91 -16.91
C ILE A 190 -3.67 10.11 -15.98
N ASP A 191 -4.66 10.17 -15.08
CA ASP A 191 -4.73 11.21 -14.06
C ASP A 191 -3.87 10.84 -12.84
N THR A 192 -3.18 11.83 -12.28
CA THR A 192 -2.40 11.68 -11.05
C THR A 192 -3.25 12.13 -9.86
N TRP A 193 -3.39 11.26 -8.85
CA TRP A 193 -4.09 11.57 -7.60
C TRP A 193 -3.21 12.35 -6.64
N ALA A 194 -1.96 11.90 -6.48
CA ALA A 194 -1.02 12.48 -5.55
C ALA A 194 0.44 12.31 -6.03
N VAL A 195 1.33 13.08 -5.44
CA VAL A 195 2.78 12.90 -5.52
C VAL A 195 3.37 12.75 -4.12
N SER A 196 4.42 11.95 -3.95
CA SER A 196 5.28 12.06 -2.77
C SER A 196 6.53 12.87 -3.12
N VAL A 197 6.94 13.73 -2.18
CA VAL A 197 8.11 14.59 -2.40
C VAL A 197 9.36 13.79 -2.68
N GLN A 198 9.58 12.71 -1.91
CA GLN A 198 10.74 11.84 -2.02
C GLN A 198 10.46 10.49 -1.38
N ASN A 199 10.77 9.39 -2.07
CA ASN A 199 10.83 8.07 -1.46
C ASN A 199 12.02 7.99 -0.52
N GLU A 200 11.77 7.56 0.72
CA GLU A 200 12.76 7.32 1.77
C GLU A 200 13.80 8.45 1.97
N PRO A 201 13.35 9.70 2.26
CA PRO A 201 14.22 10.87 2.28
C PRO A 201 15.30 10.85 3.37
N ALA A 202 15.28 9.89 4.30
CA ALA A 202 16.30 9.71 5.33
C ALA A 202 17.30 8.57 5.00
N ALA A 203 17.08 7.83 3.90
CA ALA A 203 17.89 6.68 3.55
C ALA A 203 18.93 7.00 2.48
N LYS A 204 20.21 6.75 2.79
CA LYS A 204 21.29 6.72 1.83
C LYS A 204 21.43 5.30 1.29
N GLN A 205 20.85 5.04 0.14
CA GLN A 205 20.85 3.71 -0.46
C GLN A 205 21.90 3.58 -1.58
N THR A 206 22.31 2.35 -1.88
CA THR A 206 23.22 2.04 -3.00
C THR A 206 22.53 2.11 -4.37
N TRP A 207 21.23 2.32 -4.38
CA TRP A 207 20.38 2.58 -5.52
C TRP A 207 19.86 4.02 -5.50
N ASP A 208 18.95 4.34 -6.42
CA ASP A 208 18.29 5.64 -6.54
C ASP A 208 17.83 6.13 -5.16
N SER A 209 18.39 7.25 -4.71
CA SER A 209 18.06 7.84 -3.40
C SER A 209 18.46 9.31 -3.35
N CYS A 210 17.74 10.10 -2.54
CA CYS A 210 18.03 11.51 -2.33
C CYS A 210 17.63 11.91 -0.91
N LEU A 211 18.51 12.63 -0.22
CA LEU A 211 18.32 12.97 1.18
C LEU A 211 17.64 14.33 1.36
N TYR A 212 16.62 14.34 2.23
CA TYR A 212 15.98 15.55 2.73
C TYR A 212 15.86 15.49 4.25
N THR A 213 16.04 16.60 4.92
CA THR A 213 15.48 16.78 6.26
C THR A 213 13.97 17.01 6.15
N ALA A 214 13.24 16.84 7.25
CA ALA A 214 11.80 17.08 7.25
C ALA A 214 11.45 18.54 6.88
N VAL A 215 12.27 19.49 7.33
CA VAL A 215 12.11 20.90 7.00
C VAL A 215 12.38 21.17 5.51
N GLU A 216 13.44 20.59 4.94
CA GLU A 216 13.74 20.72 3.50
C GLU A 216 12.60 20.12 2.63
N GLU A 217 12.01 19.01 3.06
CA GLU A 217 10.84 18.41 2.40
C GLU A 217 9.63 19.34 2.45
N GLY A 218 9.32 19.89 3.64
CA GLY A 218 8.26 20.87 3.83
C GLY A 218 8.50 22.17 3.04
N GLU A 219 9.72 22.72 3.06
CA GLU A 219 10.09 23.90 2.28
C GLU A 219 9.93 23.68 0.77
N PHE A 220 10.34 22.50 0.26
CA PHE A 220 10.16 22.17 -1.14
C PHE A 220 8.68 22.05 -1.51
N ALA A 221 7.89 21.38 -0.69
CA ALA A 221 6.44 21.26 -0.89
C ALA A 221 5.74 22.62 -0.89
N VAL A 222 6.07 23.49 0.07
CA VAL A 222 5.38 24.79 0.26
C VAL A 222 5.81 25.85 -0.75
N ASN A 223 7.13 25.96 -1.01
CA ASN A 223 7.67 27.08 -1.77
C ASN A 223 7.83 26.79 -3.27
N HIS A 224 7.78 25.52 -3.67
CA HIS A 224 8.05 25.13 -5.06
C HIS A 224 7.00 24.19 -5.63
N LEU A 225 6.86 22.98 -5.10
CA LEU A 225 6.01 21.94 -5.68
C LEU A 225 4.51 22.29 -5.61
N GLY A 226 4.04 22.73 -4.43
CA GLY A 226 2.63 23.11 -4.21
C GLY A 226 2.17 24.24 -5.14
N PRO A 227 2.88 25.39 -5.19
CA PRO A 227 2.55 26.46 -6.14
C PRO A 227 2.62 26.04 -7.61
N ALA A 228 3.58 25.16 -7.98
CA ALA A 228 3.69 24.67 -9.35
C ALA A 228 2.48 23.78 -9.74
N LEU A 229 2.08 22.86 -8.85
CA LEU A 229 0.89 22.02 -9.05
C LEU A 229 -0.41 22.83 -9.03
N GLU A 230 -0.55 23.79 -8.10
CA GLU A 230 -1.71 24.69 -8.03
C GLU A 230 -1.86 25.46 -9.33
N LYS A 231 -0.76 26.01 -9.87
CA LYS A 231 -0.76 26.70 -11.16
C LYS A 231 -1.11 25.78 -12.33
N TYR A 232 -0.60 24.54 -12.33
CA TYR A 232 -0.86 23.56 -13.37
C TYR A 232 -2.34 23.14 -13.41
N VAL A 233 -2.92 22.85 -12.26
CA VAL A 233 -4.31 22.43 -12.14
C VAL A 233 -5.28 23.57 -12.46
N GLY A 234 -4.94 24.80 -12.09
CA GLY A 234 -5.83 25.97 -12.23
C GLY A 234 -7.08 25.88 -11.35
N ASN A 235 -8.06 26.73 -11.62
CA ASN A 235 -9.26 26.84 -10.78
C ASN A 235 -10.30 25.72 -11.00
N GLU A 236 -10.25 25.04 -12.14
CA GLU A 236 -11.27 24.05 -12.54
C GLU A 236 -10.79 22.59 -12.43
N GLY A 237 -9.49 22.39 -12.18
CA GLY A 237 -8.91 21.06 -12.08
C GLY A 237 -9.02 20.46 -10.68
N LYS A 238 -9.00 19.13 -10.61
CA LYS A 238 -8.92 18.40 -9.33
C LYS A 238 -7.51 18.58 -8.72
N LYS A 239 -7.45 19.01 -7.46
CA LYS A 239 -6.18 19.15 -6.73
C LYS A 239 -5.37 17.86 -6.79
N ILE A 240 -4.08 17.96 -7.10
CA ILE A 240 -3.10 16.89 -6.95
C ILE A 240 -2.52 17.00 -5.54
N LYS A 241 -2.64 15.95 -4.74
CA LYS A 241 -2.19 15.93 -3.35
C LYS A 241 -0.67 15.82 -3.26
N ILE A 242 -0.10 16.37 -2.17
CA ILE A 242 1.32 16.22 -1.84
C ILE A 242 1.42 15.45 -0.54
N LEU A 243 2.11 14.31 -0.59
CA LEU A 243 2.47 13.50 0.55
C LEU A 243 3.96 13.69 0.87
N VAL A 244 4.30 13.69 2.15
CA VAL A 244 5.69 13.78 2.63
C VAL A 244 6.07 12.56 3.44
N TRP A 245 7.33 12.42 3.76
CA TRP A 245 7.97 11.33 4.46
C TRP A 245 8.17 10.09 3.59
N ASP A 246 7.12 9.41 3.15
CA ASP A 246 7.20 8.21 2.27
C ASP A 246 8.32 7.24 2.69
N HIS A 247 8.40 6.93 4.00
CA HIS A 247 9.44 6.14 4.64
C HIS A 247 8.91 5.45 5.90
N ASN A 248 9.76 4.76 6.67
CA ASN A 248 9.40 3.91 7.79
C ASN A 248 8.64 4.61 8.92
N ARG A 249 7.69 3.89 9.54
CA ARG A 249 6.79 4.44 10.57
C ARG A 249 7.46 4.78 11.89
N ASP A 250 8.69 4.32 12.16
CA ASP A 250 9.43 4.65 13.38
C ASP A 250 9.64 6.14 13.59
N LEU A 251 9.97 6.88 12.52
CA LEU A 251 10.16 8.33 12.55
C LEU A 251 8.96 9.12 11.99
N LEU A 252 7.85 8.47 11.66
CA LEU A 252 6.69 9.10 11.03
C LEU A 252 6.20 10.33 11.80
N TRP A 253 6.00 10.19 13.12
CA TRP A 253 5.52 11.30 13.95
C TRP A 253 6.49 12.49 13.96
N GLU A 254 7.76 12.21 14.19
CA GLU A 254 8.79 13.27 14.25
C GLU A 254 8.93 13.99 12.92
N ARG A 255 9.09 13.25 11.83
CA ARG A 255 9.31 13.78 10.50
C ARG A 255 8.10 14.55 9.98
N PHE A 256 6.90 13.98 10.09
CA PHE A 256 5.69 14.66 9.63
C PHE A 256 5.41 15.94 10.42
N SER A 257 5.55 15.92 11.75
CA SER A 257 5.36 17.11 12.59
C SER A 257 6.35 18.24 12.23
N GLN A 258 7.61 17.88 11.93
CA GLN A 258 8.61 18.87 11.50
C GLN A 258 8.28 19.42 10.11
N SER A 259 7.87 18.60 9.15
CA SER A 259 7.45 19.11 7.83
C SER A 259 6.23 20.02 7.94
N MET A 260 5.27 19.68 8.80
CA MET A 260 4.07 20.49 9.05
C MET A 260 4.37 21.79 9.83
N SER A 261 5.53 21.91 10.47
CA SER A 261 5.94 23.17 11.14
C SER A 261 6.39 24.28 10.17
N VAL A 262 6.62 23.96 8.91
CA VAL A 262 6.98 24.93 7.88
C VAL A 262 5.78 25.86 7.61
N PRO A 263 5.95 27.19 7.66
CA PRO A 263 4.85 28.13 7.40
C PRO A 263 4.18 27.88 6.03
N GLY A 264 2.88 27.67 6.01
CA GLY A 264 2.12 27.36 4.79
C GLY A 264 1.99 25.85 4.48
N ALA A 265 2.59 24.98 5.29
CA ALA A 265 2.51 23.51 5.11
C ALA A 265 1.07 23.02 5.09
N ASP A 266 0.21 23.55 5.95
CA ASP A 266 -1.19 23.14 6.04
C ASP A 266 -1.97 23.30 4.71
N LYS A 267 -1.62 24.29 3.89
CA LYS A 267 -2.22 24.52 2.57
C LYS A 267 -1.80 23.45 1.55
N TYR A 268 -0.54 23.05 1.55
CA TYR A 268 0.04 22.28 0.46
C TYR A 268 0.32 20.83 0.78
N ILE A 269 0.64 20.48 2.04
CA ILE A 269 0.87 19.09 2.45
C ILE A 269 -0.47 18.47 2.83
N ASP A 270 -0.87 17.47 2.05
CA ASP A 270 -2.17 16.80 2.20
C ASP A 270 -2.11 15.57 3.11
N GLY A 271 -0.91 15.07 3.39
CA GLY A 271 -0.76 13.90 4.24
C GLY A 271 0.66 13.37 4.33
N ALA A 272 0.79 12.28 5.07
CA ALA A 272 2.01 11.49 5.19
C ALA A 272 1.88 10.15 4.47
N ALA A 273 2.96 9.76 3.80
CA ALA A 273 3.15 8.42 3.28
C ALA A 273 4.09 7.64 4.22
N PHE A 274 3.88 6.33 4.40
CA PHE A 274 4.75 5.55 5.27
C PHE A 274 4.91 4.09 4.85
N HIS A 275 6.02 3.46 5.35
CA HIS A 275 6.46 2.09 5.08
C HIS A 275 6.59 1.28 6.37
N TRP A 276 6.84 -0.04 6.28
CA TRP A 276 6.84 -0.95 7.43
C TRP A 276 8.20 -1.53 7.85
N TYR A 277 9.29 -1.16 7.17
CA TYR A 277 10.58 -1.88 7.32
C TYR A 277 11.27 -1.69 8.68
N SER A 278 10.87 -0.69 9.47
CA SER A 278 11.40 -0.46 10.83
C SER A 278 10.71 -1.27 11.93
N GLY A 279 9.57 -1.94 11.65
CA GLY A 279 8.79 -2.74 12.61
C GLY A 279 7.46 -2.10 13.01
N ASP A 280 6.99 -2.42 14.23
CA ASP A 280 5.59 -2.29 14.67
C ASP A 280 5.28 -0.97 15.39
N GLN A 281 5.86 0.17 15.00
CA GLN A 281 5.65 1.47 15.68
C GLN A 281 4.30 2.12 15.26
N TYR A 282 3.20 1.38 15.38
CA TYR A 282 1.84 1.84 15.01
C TYR A 282 1.36 3.03 15.82
N GLU A 283 1.88 3.22 17.03
CA GLU A 283 1.59 4.40 17.86
C GLU A 283 1.97 5.72 17.17
N ASN A 284 2.96 5.71 16.27
CA ASN A 284 3.32 6.91 15.52
C ASN A 284 2.26 7.24 14.45
N VAL A 285 1.66 6.22 13.82
CA VAL A 285 0.50 6.39 12.93
C VAL A 285 -0.66 7.01 13.70
N ALA A 286 -0.98 6.46 14.89
CA ALA A 286 -2.05 6.99 15.74
C ALA A 286 -1.80 8.44 16.20
N LYS A 287 -0.56 8.79 16.57
CA LYS A 287 -0.20 10.17 16.95
C LYS A 287 -0.46 11.15 15.81
N VAL A 288 -0.06 10.81 14.59
CA VAL A 288 -0.30 11.66 13.42
C VAL A 288 -1.80 11.77 13.14
N ALA A 289 -2.54 10.66 13.16
CA ALA A 289 -3.99 10.66 12.96
C ALA A 289 -4.74 11.54 13.98
N GLN A 290 -4.28 11.56 15.23
CA GLN A 290 -4.89 12.39 16.29
C GLN A 290 -4.53 13.86 16.16
N ALA A 291 -3.28 14.17 15.83
CA ALA A 291 -2.79 15.55 15.75
C ALA A 291 -3.20 16.24 14.44
N PHE A 292 -3.40 15.49 13.38
CA PHE A 292 -3.70 16.00 12.03
C PHE A 292 -4.87 15.22 11.41
N PRO A 293 -6.09 15.31 11.99
CA PRO A 293 -7.22 14.46 11.62
C PRO A 293 -7.73 14.66 10.17
N ASP A 294 -7.41 15.81 9.57
CA ASP A 294 -7.81 16.15 8.20
C ASP A 294 -6.75 15.76 7.14
N LYS A 295 -5.62 15.18 7.57
CA LYS A 295 -4.54 14.77 6.66
C LYS A 295 -4.63 13.28 6.35
N ASP A 296 -4.31 12.93 5.11
CA ASP A 296 -4.23 11.53 4.71
C ASP A 296 -3.03 10.83 5.37
N LEU A 297 -3.25 9.61 5.80
CA LEU A 297 -2.20 8.69 6.26
C LEU A 297 -2.19 7.48 5.35
N VAL A 298 -1.23 7.42 4.45
CA VAL A 298 -1.18 6.43 3.39
C VAL A 298 0.00 5.49 3.62
N PHE A 299 -0.28 4.22 3.84
CA PHE A 299 0.75 3.21 3.71
C PHE A 299 1.08 3.06 2.22
N THR A 300 2.32 3.26 1.83
CA THR A 300 2.70 3.39 0.42
C THR A 300 3.66 2.31 -0.06
N GLU A 301 4.27 1.56 0.84
CA GLU A 301 5.19 0.49 0.45
C GLU A 301 5.41 -0.54 1.56
N GLY A 302 5.40 -1.81 1.17
CA GLY A 302 5.87 -2.93 1.98
C GLY A 302 6.01 -4.20 1.16
N CYS A 303 7.09 -4.94 1.37
CA CYS A 303 7.33 -6.24 0.77
C CYS A 303 8.07 -7.17 1.73
N ILE A 304 8.15 -8.44 1.40
CA ILE A 304 9.01 -9.39 2.10
C ILE A 304 10.37 -9.38 1.42
N GLU A 305 11.36 -8.87 2.12
CA GLU A 305 12.72 -8.69 1.62
C GLU A 305 13.45 -10.03 1.43
N GLY A 306 14.51 -10.03 0.58
CA GLY A 306 15.42 -11.16 0.39
C GLY A 306 14.94 -12.18 -0.63
N GLY A 307 14.18 -11.76 -1.62
CA GLY A 307 13.77 -12.54 -2.79
C GLY A 307 12.44 -13.26 -2.66
N ALA A 308 12.00 -13.85 -3.76
CA ALA A 308 10.76 -14.59 -3.83
C ALA A 308 10.75 -15.80 -2.90
N ARG A 309 9.58 -16.10 -2.34
CA ARG A 309 9.36 -17.21 -1.39
C ARG A 309 8.16 -18.06 -1.81
N PRO A 310 8.25 -18.77 -2.97
CA PRO A 310 7.12 -19.50 -3.54
C PRO A 310 6.50 -20.46 -2.53
N GLY A 311 5.18 -20.30 -2.30
CA GLY A 311 4.42 -21.18 -1.40
C GLY A 311 4.62 -20.93 0.10
N ALA A 312 5.45 -19.98 0.50
CA ALA A 312 5.59 -19.62 1.91
C ALA A 312 4.28 -19.05 2.48
N TRP A 313 3.96 -19.38 3.74
CA TRP A 313 2.71 -18.95 4.37
C TRP A 313 2.85 -17.65 5.16
N PHE A 314 3.97 -17.49 5.88
CA PHE A 314 4.20 -16.34 6.75
C PHE A 314 4.10 -14.95 6.08
N PRO A 315 4.38 -14.80 4.75
CA PRO A 315 4.17 -13.52 4.09
C PRO A 315 2.73 -13.01 4.24
N GLY A 316 1.74 -13.88 4.00
CA GLY A 316 0.33 -13.51 4.17
C GLY A 316 0.01 -13.02 5.58
N GLU A 317 0.52 -13.70 6.60
CA GLU A 317 0.32 -13.30 8.01
C GLU A 317 1.02 -11.98 8.36
N ARG A 318 2.24 -11.74 7.85
CA ARG A 318 2.94 -10.45 8.02
C ARG A 318 2.16 -9.30 7.39
N TYR A 319 1.64 -9.51 6.18
CA TYR A 319 0.79 -8.53 5.51
C TYR A 319 -0.47 -8.22 6.32
N ALA A 320 -1.23 -9.25 6.72
CA ALA A 320 -2.45 -9.04 7.50
C ALA A 320 -2.19 -8.39 8.86
N HIS A 321 -1.10 -8.76 9.56
CA HIS A 321 -0.69 -8.09 10.79
C HIS A 321 -0.49 -6.59 10.59
N ASN A 322 0.28 -6.21 9.57
CA ASN A 322 0.52 -4.80 9.27
C ASN A 322 -0.76 -4.08 8.86
N ILE A 323 -1.58 -4.65 7.97
CA ILE A 323 -2.84 -4.05 7.53
C ILE A 323 -3.78 -3.84 8.71
N ILE A 324 -4.01 -4.85 9.57
CA ILE A 324 -4.89 -4.74 10.74
C ILE A 324 -4.45 -3.61 11.64
N ASN A 325 -3.15 -3.54 11.94
CA ASN A 325 -2.64 -2.55 12.87
C ASN A 325 -2.60 -1.15 12.26
N ASP A 326 -2.18 -0.98 11.00
CA ASP A 326 -2.24 0.31 10.32
C ASP A 326 -3.68 0.86 10.27
N LEU A 327 -4.65 0.02 9.89
CA LEU A 327 -6.05 0.40 9.83
C LEU A 327 -6.62 0.75 11.21
N ASN A 328 -6.24 0.03 12.25
CA ASN A 328 -6.68 0.32 13.62
C ASN A 328 -6.07 1.61 14.19
N HIS A 329 -4.96 2.09 13.63
CA HIS A 329 -4.25 3.29 14.09
C HIS A 329 -4.44 4.52 13.19
N GLY A 330 -5.33 4.46 12.19
CA GLY A 330 -5.73 5.65 11.45
C GLY A 330 -5.29 5.72 10.00
N CYS A 331 -4.67 4.67 9.46
CA CYS A 331 -4.33 4.59 8.04
C CYS A 331 -5.56 4.79 7.15
N THR A 332 -5.47 5.66 6.15
CA THR A 332 -6.59 6.04 5.27
C THR A 332 -6.54 5.38 3.89
N ALA A 333 -5.39 4.90 3.43
CA ALA A 333 -5.23 4.08 2.22
C ALA A 333 -4.01 3.17 2.38
N TRP A 334 -4.01 2.02 1.72
CA TRP A 334 -2.94 1.04 1.85
C TRP A 334 -2.48 0.54 0.48
N ILE A 335 -1.22 0.76 0.13
CA ILE A 335 -0.62 0.45 -1.18
C ILE A 335 0.55 -0.49 -0.97
N ASP A 336 0.47 -1.69 -1.55
CA ASP A 336 1.52 -2.68 -1.58
C ASP A 336 2.70 -2.25 -2.46
N TRP A 337 3.85 -2.93 -2.32
CA TRP A 337 4.95 -2.77 -3.26
C TRP A 337 4.66 -3.48 -4.60
N ASN A 338 5.65 -4.05 -5.26
CA ASN A 338 5.51 -4.64 -6.60
C ASN A 338 4.35 -5.64 -6.68
N ILE A 339 3.41 -5.41 -7.59
CA ILE A 339 2.27 -6.33 -7.77
C ILE A 339 2.70 -7.69 -8.35
N VAL A 340 3.70 -7.71 -9.24
CA VAL A 340 4.23 -8.92 -9.87
C VAL A 340 5.75 -8.81 -9.99
N LEU A 341 6.44 -9.89 -9.63
CA LEU A 341 7.86 -10.08 -9.85
C LEU A 341 8.11 -11.47 -10.44
N ASP A 342 9.33 -11.70 -10.94
CA ASP A 342 9.72 -13.02 -11.41
C ASP A 342 9.97 -14.01 -10.25
N MET A 343 10.28 -15.26 -10.57
CA MET A 343 10.52 -16.32 -9.59
C MET A 343 11.76 -16.11 -8.72
N SER A 344 12.60 -15.13 -9.02
CA SER A 344 13.74 -14.71 -8.17
C SER A 344 13.39 -13.55 -7.24
N GLY A 345 12.27 -12.87 -7.48
CA GLY A 345 11.87 -11.65 -6.77
C GLY A 345 12.41 -10.38 -7.39
N GLY A 346 12.68 -10.40 -8.69
CA GLY A 346 13.19 -9.30 -9.50
C GLY A 346 12.38 -9.06 -10.77
N PRO A 347 12.99 -8.37 -11.75
CA PRO A 347 14.34 -7.82 -11.74
C PRO A 347 14.49 -6.59 -10.83
N ASN A 348 15.70 -6.41 -10.31
CA ASN A 348 16.10 -5.26 -9.52
C ASN A 348 17.56 -4.94 -9.89
N HIS A 349 17.85 -3.70 -10.30
CA HIS A 349 19.15 -3.38 -10.93
C HIS A 349 20.34 -3.36 -9.96
N VAL A 350 20.09 -3.46 -8.65
CA VAL A 350 21.14 -3.56 -7.62
C VAL A 350 21.06 -4.87 -6.84
N GLY A 351 20.16 -5.78 -7.23
CA GLY A 351 19.99 -7.07 -6.55
C GLY A 351 19.24 -7.01 -5.23
N ASN A 352 18.55 -5.92 -4.92
CA ASN A 352 17.66 -5.78 -3.76
C ASN A 352 16.31 -6.45 -4.02
N VAL A 353 16.31 -7.78 -4.23
CA VAL A 353 15.13 -8.56 -4.61
C VAL A 353 14.17 -8.76 -3.43
N CYS A 354 12.86 -8.90 -3.72
CA CYS A 354 11.84 -9.17 -2.71
C CYS A 354 10.75 -10.13 -3.21
N ASP A 355 9.87 -10.56 -2.32
CA ASP A 355 8.68 -11.33 -2.69
C ASP A 355 7.57 -10.41 -3.24
N ALA A 356 6.64 -10.97 -4.01
CA ALA A 356 5.44 -10.27 -4.47
C ALA A 356 4.21 -11.17 -4.29
N PRO A 357 3.00 -10.59 -4.13
CA PRO A 357 1.78 -11.39 -3.97
C PRO A 357 1.44 -12.26 -5.18
N ILE A 358 1.91 -11.89 -6.37
CA ILE A 358 1.91 -12.76 -7.56
C ILE A 358 3.34 -12.86 -8.10
N LEU A 359 3.81 -14.08 -8.32
CA LEU A 359 5.07 -14.38 -9.00
C LEU A 359 4.79 -14.87 -10.41
N ALA A 360 5.57 -14.42 -11.39
CA ALA A 360 5.50 -14.88 -12.77
C ALA A 360 6.70 -15.78 -13.12
N ASP A 361 6.43 -16.97 -13.57
CA ASP A 361 7.40 -17.89 -14.15
C ASP A 361 7.53 -17.56 -15.64
N THR A 362 8.50 -16.76 -15.99
CA THR A 362 8.70 -16.31 -17.37
C THR A 362 9.13 -17.42 -18.31
N ASP A 363 9.72 -18.50 -17.79
CA ASP A 363 10.13 -19.68 -18.59
C ASP A 363 8.94 -20.55 -18.96
N LYS A 364 7.97 -20.70 -18.04
CA LYS A 364 6.74 -21.46 -18.26
C LYS A 364 5.60 -20.62 -18.84
N GLY A 365 5.70 -19.29 -18.72
CA GLY A 365 4.63 -18.40 -19.11
C GLY A 365 3.41 -18.45 -18.20
N ASP A 366 3.58 -18.71 -16.90
CA ASP A 366 2.51 -18.88 -15.92
C ASP A 366 2.69 -17.96 -14.71
N ILE A 367 1.64 -17.83 -13.87
CA ILE A 367 1.64 -17.00 -12.66
C ILE A 367 1.26 -17.82 -11.42
N TYR A 368 1.80 -17.44 -10.26
CA TYR A 368 1.60 -18.12 -8.99
C TYR A 368 1.13 -17.12 -7.93
N TYR A 369 -0.02 -17.40 -7.34
CA TYR A 369 -0.59 -16.61 -6.25
C TYR A 369 0.03 -17.02 -4.92
N GLN A 370 0.61 -16.08 -4.20
CA GLN A 370 1.22 -16.28 -2.89
C GLN A 370 0.18 -16.11 -1.77
N SER A 371 0.55 -16.52 -0.54
CA SER A 371 -0.30 -16.31 0.64
C SER A 371 -0.69 -14.85 0.85
N SER A 372 0.25 -13.92 0.59
CA SER A 372 0.03 -12.47 0.70
C SER A 372 -1.11 -11.97 -0.19
N TYR A 373 -1.24 -12.48 -1.42
CA TYR A 373 -2.35 -12.14 -2.31
C TYR A 373 -3.73 -12.42 -1.67
N TYR A 374 -3.86 -13.60 -1.08
CA TYR A 374 -5.12 -14.01 -0.45
C TYR A 374 -5.38 -13.25 0.85
N TYR A 375 -4.34 -13.04 1.67
CA TYR A 375 -4.48 -12.32 2.93
C TYR A 375 -4.86 -10.86 2.71
N ILE A 376 -4.24 -10.15 1.77
CA ILE A 376 -4.64 -8.78 1.37
C ILE A 376 -6.09 -8.78 0.86
N GLY A 377 -6.48 -9.78 0.08
CA GLY A 377 -7.83 -9.94 -0.45
C GLY A 377 -8.92 -10.03 0.62
N HIS A 378 -8.60 -10.50 1.84
CA HIS A 378 -9.53 -10.48 2.99
C HIS A 378 -9.91 -9.08 3.46
N PHE A 379 -9.10 -8.10 3.14
CA PHE A 379 -9.38 -6.70 3.42
C PHE A 379 -9.94 -6.01 2.18
N SER A 380 -9.21 -6.05 1.09
CA SER A 380 -9.47 -5.22 -0.09
C SER A 380 -10.78 -5.54 -0.81
N ARG A 381 -11.22 -6.80 -0.81
CA ARG A 381 -12.49 -7.21 -1.40
C ARG A 381 -13.70 -6.78 -0.58
N PHE A 382 -13.54 -6.60 0.74
CA PHE A 382 -14.67 -6.48 1.66
C PHE A 382 -14.72 -5.14 2.41
N ILE A 383 -13.61 -4.45 2.57
CA ILE A 383 -13.53 -3.07 3.06
C ILE A 383 -13.51 -2.16 1.84
N LYS A 384 -14.69 -1.66 1.46
CA LYS A 384 -14.85 -0.89 0.24
C LYS A 384 -14.34 0.55 0.40
N PRO A 385 -13.99 1.24 -0.70
CA PRO A 385 -13.69 2.67 -0.66
C PRO A 385 -14.78 3.46 0.08
N LYS A 386 -14.37 4.40 0.93
CA LYS A 386 -15.21 5.20 1.83
C LYS A 386 -15.83 4.44 3.01
N ALA A 387 -15.46 3.18 3.25
CA ALA A 387 -15.80 2.49 4.48
C ALA A 387 -15.23 3.24 5.71
N GLN A 388 -15.96 3.24 6.81
CA GLN A 388 -15.50 3.83 8.06
C GLN A 388 -15.08 2.75 9.05
N ARG A 389 -13.91 2.91 9.68
CA ARG A 389 -13.50 2.05 10.78
C ARG A 389 -14.49 2.23 11.95
N VAL A 390 -14.94 1.12 12.49
CA VAL A 390 -15.81 1.10 13.68
C VAL A 390 -15.05 0.61 14.91
N ASP A 391 -15.52 1.01 16.09
CA ASP A 391 -14.93 0.59 17.35
C ASP A 391 -15.29 -0.87 17.67
N PHE A 392 -14.39 -1.53 18.37
CA PHE A 392 -14.64 -2.86 18.92
C PHE A 392 -13.83 -3.08 20.20
N SER A 393 -14.30 -3.98 21.03
CA SER A 393 -13.56 -4.46 22.20
C SER A 393 -13.46 -5.97 22.18
N VAL A 394 -12.34 -6.47 22.69
CA VAL A 394 -12.06 -7.91 22.76
C VAL A 394 -11.79 -8.30 24.22
N ASN A 395 -12.60 -9.17 24.76
CA ASN A 395 -12.31 -9.86 26.01
C ASN A 395 -11.55 -11.15 25.66
N SER A 396 -10.24 -11.14 25.84
CA SER A 396 -9.38 -12.29 25.57
C SER A 396 -9.25 -13.17 26.80
N TYR A 397 -9.41 -14.47 26.60
CA TYR A 397 -9.18 -15.51 27.60
C TYR A 397 -7.86 -16.25 27.32
N MET A 398 -7.14 -15.84 26.29
CA MET A 398 -5.84 -16.39 25.92
C MET A 398 -4.71 -15.70 26.67
N THR A 399 -3.73 -16.48 27.09
CA THR A 399 -2.45 -15.91 27.55
C THR A 399 -1.66 -15.42 26.33
N PRO A 400 -0.98 -14.24 26.43
CA PRO A 400 -0.05 -13.81 25.40
C PRO A 400 0.99 -14.89 25.13
N ALA A 401 1.26 -15.17 23.89
CA ALA A 401 2.25 -16.15 23.48
C ALA A 401 3.24 -15.50 22.52
N THR A 402 4.41 -16.13 22.38
CA THR A 402 5.38 -15.75 21.37
C THR A 402 4.89 -16.23 20.00
N VAL A 403 4.68 -15.31 19.08
CA VAL A 403 4.36 -15.59 17.68
C VAL A 403 5.54 -15.12 16.84
N ASP A 404 6.07 -16.01 16.00
CA ASP A 404 7.25 -15.74 15.15
C ASP A 404 8.45 -15.14 15.92
N GLY A 405 8.68 -15.61 17.14
CA GLY A 405 9.78 -15.18 18.00
C GLY A 405 9.56 -13.84 18.72
N ARG A 406 8.37 -13.24 18.60
CA ARG A 406 7.99 -11.98 19.27
C ARG A 406 6.75 -12.18 20.13
N MET A 407 6.66 -11.45 21.25
CA MET A 407 5.43 -11.35 22.00
C MET A 407 4.38 -10.65 21.14
N GLY A 408 3.28 -11.31 20.86
CA GLY A 408 2.23 -10.79 20.01
C GLY A 408 0.85 -11.36 20.35
N ASN A 409 -0.18 -10.76 19.78
CA ASN A 409 -1.53 -11.27 19.89
C ASN A 409 -1.68 -12.55 19.07
N MET A 410 -2.28 -13.57 19.67
CA MET A 410 -2.59 -14.84 19.00
C MET A 410 -3.72 -14.69 17.98
N ALA A 411 -4.56 -13.66 18.14
CA ALA A 411 -5.61 -13.28 17.21
C ALA A 411 -5.65 -11.77 17.03
N GLU A 412 -5.90 -11.32 15.82
CA GLU A 412 -5.95 -9.91 15.46
C GLU A 412 -7.22 -9.60 14.69
N PHE A 413 -7.72 -8.37 14.87
CA PHE A 413 -9.05 -7.98 14.39
C PHE A 413 -9.04 -6.56 13.84
N CYS A 414 -9.86 -6.32 12.82
CA CYS A 414 -10.30 -4.97 12.46
C CYS A 414 -11.74 -5.00 11.92
N ALA A 415 -12.46 -3.90 12.07
CA ALA A 415 -13.86 -3.83 11.70
C ALA A 415 -14.20 -2.52 10.97
N PHE A 416 -14.96 -2.63 9.88
CA PHE A 416 -15.36 -1.51 9.04
C PHE A 416 -16.84 -1.58 8.68
N LYS A 417 -17.47 -0.40 8.59
CA LYS A 417 -18.81 -0.22 8.05
C LYS A 417 -18.70 0.36 6.65
N ASN A 418 -19.17 -0.37 5.67
CA ASN A 418 -19.25 0.05 4.27
C ASN A 418 -20.37 1.08 4.06
N THR A 419 -20.32 1.80 2.94
CA THR A 419 -21.32 2.82 2.58
C THR A 419 -22.71 2.24 2.30
N ASP A 420 -22.80 0.95 1.95
CA ASP A 420 -24.07 0.21 1.79
C ASP A 420 -24.66 -0.26 3.13
N GLY A 421 -24.01 0.08 4.25
CA GLY A 421 -24.40 -0.30 5.60
C GLY A 421 -23.91 -1.68 6.05
N SER A 422 -23.33 -2.49 5.18
CA SER A 422 -22.74 -3.76 5.56
C SER A 422 -21.52 -3.56 6.47
N LEU A 423 -21.29 -4.51 7.39
CA LEU A 423 -20.09 -4.53 8.22
C LEU A 423 -19.18 -5.65 7.76
N ALA A 424 -17.87 -5.35 7.72
CA ALA A 424 -16.81 -6.33 7.53
C ALA A 424 -15.97 -6.42 8.81
N LEU A 425 -15.91 -7.62 9.40
CA LEU A 425 -15.00 -7.94 10.51
C LEU A 425 -13.96 -8.92 9.99
N VAL A 426 -12.69 -8.53 10.05
CA VAL A 426 -11.57 -9.43 9.76
C VAL A 426 -11.06 -10.04 11.06
N VAL A 427 -10.84 -11.35 11.05
CA VAL A 427 -10.34 -12.16 12.17
C VAL A 427 -9.16 -12.96 11.67
N MET A 428 -7.95 -12.72 12.18
CA MET A 428 -6.75 -13.50 11.87
C MET A 428 -6.37 -14.37 13.07
N ASN A 429 -6.20 -15.67 12.82
CA ASN A 429 -5.66 -16.64 13.76
C ASN A 429 -4.20 -16.95 13.44
N ARG A 430 -3.27 -16.56 14.30
CA ARG A 430 -1.83 -16.79 14.15
C ARG A 430 -1.32 -18.04 14.87
N THR A 431 -2.22 -18.84 15.46
CA THR A 431 -1.87 -20.02 16.25
C THR A 431 -1.92 -21.31 15.41
N GLU A 432 -1.30 -22.37 15.92
CA GLU A 432 -1.35 -23.71 15.34
C GLU A 432 -2.62 -24.51 15.79
N ALA A 433 -3.57 -23.85 16.45
CA ALA A 433 -4.83 -24.44 16.90
C ALA A 433 -6.02 -23.65 16.36
N ASP A 434 -7.20 -24.27 16.39
CA ASP A 434 -8.44 -23.57 16.11
C ASP A 434 -8.66 -22.40 17.08
N LEU A 435 -8.95 -21.21 16.56
CA LEU A 435 -9.38 -20.07 17.34
C LEU A 435 -10.91 -20.11 17.47
N VAL A 436 -11.40 -20.39 18.66
CA VAL A 436 -12.83 -20.32 18.97
C VAL A 436 -13.16 -18.94 19.53
N TYR A 437 -14.06 -18.21 18.89
CA TYR A 437 -14.41 -16.84 19.27
C TYR A 437 -15.92 -16.60 19.21
N GLU A 438 -16.41 -15.66 20.00
CA GLU A 438 -17.80 -15.23 20.02
C GLU A 438 -17.94 -13.78 19.61
N ILE A 439 -19.00 -13.44 18.87
CA ILE A 439 -19.37 -12.05 18.56
C ILE A 439 -20.64 -11.72 19.32
N SER A 440 -20.54 -10.79 20.27
CA SER A 440 -21.68 -10.37 21.10
C SER A 440 -22.84 -9.84 20.25
N GLY A 441 -24.03 -10.38 20.46
CA GLY A 441 -25.24 -9.94 19.79
C GLY A 441 -25.42 -10.48 18.35
N SER A 442 -24.59 -11.42 17.89
CA SER A 442 -24.70 -12.02 16.57
C SER A 442 -25.76 -13.14 16.45
N GLY A 443 -26.29 -13.62 17.59
CA GLY A 443 -27.18 -14.79 17.62
C GLY A 443 -26.49 -16.14 17.48
N PHE A 444 -25.20 -16.19 17.22
CA PHE A 444 -24.39 -17.41 17.18
C PHE A 444 -23.71 -17.69 18.52
N ALA A 445 -23.61 -18.96 18.87
CA ALA A 445 -23.02 -19.37 20.16
C ALA A 445 -21.51 -19.12 20.21
N ALA A 446 -20.78 -19.55 19.21
CA ALA A 446 -19.37 -19.29 18.96
C ALA A 446 -19.03 -19.67 17.50
N LEU A 447 -17.94 -19.15 17.00
CA LEU A 447 -17.39 -19.45 15.68
C LEU A 447 -15.96 -19.98 15.80
N LYS A 448 -15.48 -20.59 14.74
CA LYS A 448 -14.15 -21.19 14.68
C LYS A 448 -13.38 -20.66 13.46
N CYS A 449 -12.18 -20.15 13.69
CA CYS A 449 -11.19 -19.85 12.65
C CYS A 449 -10.09 -20.92 12.68
N PRO A 450 -9.78 -21.58 11.55
CA PRO A 450 -8.75 -22.62 11.48
C PRO A 450 -7.36 -22.13 11.91
N PRO A 451 -6.44 -23.06 12.24
CA PRO A 451 -5.04 -22.72 12.49
C PRO A 451 -4.44 -21.92 11.33
N ARG A 452 -3.61 -20.94 11.67
CA ARG A 452 -2.88 -20.11 10.68
C ARG A 452 -3.82 -19.62 9.56
N GLY A 453 -5.02 -19.17 9.95
CA GLY A 453 -6.08 -18.77 9.03
C GLY A 453 -6.55 -17.36 9.22
N ILE A 454 -7.23 -16.85 8.22
CA ILE A 454 -7.88 -15.53 8.24
C ILE A 454 -9.32 -15.67 7.75
N GLN A 455 -10.24 -14.99 8.41
CA GLN A 455 -11.65 -14.92 8.03
C GLN A 455 -12.10 -13.48 7.88
N THR A 456 -12.97 -13.23 6.91
CA THR A 456 -13.75 -11.99 6.82
C THR A 456 -15.23 -12.33 6.95
N LEU A 457 -15.85 -11.76 7.99
CA LEU A 457 -17.28 -11.93 8.27
C LEU A 457 -18.03 -10.71 7.75
N LEU A 458 -19.07 -10.96 6.94
CA LEU A 458 -19.97 -9.92 6.47
C LEU A 458 -21.29 -9.96 7.22
N PHE A 459 -21.71 -8.82 7.72
CA PHE A 459 -22.99 -8.63 8.44
C PHE A 459 -23.94 -7.74 7.64
N SER A 460 -25.23 -7.89 7.96
CA SER A 460 -26.32 -6.99 7.55
C SER A 460 -26.82 -6.18 8.70
#